data_354c80a3dd43e77f2c7ee912e07ba566
#
_entry.id   354c80a3dd43e77f2c7ee912e07ba566
#
_cell.length_a   1.000
_cell.length_b   1.000
_cell.length_c   1.000
_cell.angle_alpha   90.00
_cell.angle_beta   90.00
_cell.angle_gamma   90.00
#
_symmetry.space_group_name_H-M   'P 1'
#
loop_
_entity.id
_entity.type
_entity.pdbx_description
1 polymer ?
#
loop_
_entity_poly.entity_id
_entity_poly.type
_entity_poly.pdbx_seq_one_letter_code
_entity_poly.pdbx_strand_id
1 'polypeptide(L)'
;MANTKASPDVSVQSFYIGLDIGSVSLNTVLLDDNYNIIEDYYDYVHGKPFNMLYDRLSSVLKKYPSATIKGIALTGTGGKLAAGLIGGVFVNEIIAQATSAGRLYPDARTVIEIGGEDSKLITLEKNPEDDHARLVDFEMNSICAAGTGSFLDQQAKRINVPIEKEFGEMAMKSVNPPRIAGRCSVFAKSDMIHHQQLATPLHDIVAGLCFALARNFRSTVARSKEIKKPVLFSGGVAANIGMVRAFREVLDLKGDELIIPAHHASMGA
;
A
#
# COMPACT_ATOMS: atom_id res chain seq x y z
N MET A 1 18.79 -17.59 -18.89
CA MET A 1 18.86 -16.49 -19.89
C MET A 1 18.90 -15.21 -19.11
N ALA A 2 20.01 -14.47 -19.21
CA ALA A 2 20.28 -13.28 -18.42
C ALA A 2 19.33 -12.15 -18.82
N ASN A 3 18.55 -11.66 -17.86
CA ASN A 3 17.76 -10.44 -17.99
C ASN A 3 18.74 -9.27 -17.97
N THR A 4 19.09 -8.74 -19.13
CA THR A 4 19.83 -7.50 -19.29
C THR A 4 18.98 -6.38 -18.69
N LYS A 5 19.34 -5.93 -17.47
CA LYS A 5 18.88 -4.65 -16.94
C LYS A 5 19.26 -3.58 -17.96
N ALA A 6 18.28 -2.92 -18.52
CA ALA A 6 18.50 -1.75 -19.36
C ALA A 6 19.38 -0.76 -18.57
N SER A 7 20.46 -0.30 -19.20
CA SER A 7 21.28 0.79 -18.68
C SER A 7 20.39 2.02 -18.49
N PRO A 8 20.55 2.81 -17.43
CA PRO A 8 19.74 4.02 -17.25
C PRO A 8 19.92 4.91 -18.47
N ASP A 9 18.81 5.33 -19.05
CA ASP A 9 18.82 6.25 -20.18
C ASP A 9 19.50 7.55 -19.73
N VAL A 10 20.61 7.88 -20.34
CA VAL A 10 21.49 9.03 -19.98
C VAL A 10 20.81 10.38 -20.26
N SER A 11 19.56 10.35 -20.70
CA SER A 11 18.80 11.54 -21.15
C SER A 11 17.97 12.26 -20.07
N VAL A 12 17.88 11.73 -18.84
CA VAL A 12 17.10 12.40 -17.77
C VAL A 12 17.83 13.66 -17.31
N GLN A 13 17.40 14.83 -17.82
CA GLN A 13 17.98 16.12 -17.47
C GLN A 13 17.30 16.77 -16.26
N SER A 14 16.06 16.42 -15.97
CA SER A 14 15.28 16.96 -14.85
C SER A 14 14.21 15.99 -14.38
N PHE A 15 13.83 16.09 -13.09
CA PHE A 15 12.76 15.29 -12.50
C PHE A 15 12.15 15.92 -11.25
N TYR A 16 10.99 15.44 -10.87
CA TYR A 16 10.35 15.67 -9.58
C TYR A 16 10.54 14.46 -8.68
N ILE A 17 10.60 14.68 -7.36
CA ILE A 17 10.71 13.62 -6.36
C ILE A 17 9.46 13.65 -5.49
N GLY A 18 8.76 12.51 -5.41
CA GLY A 18 7.72 12.26 -4.41
C GLY A 18 8.26 11.34 -3.31
N LEU A 19 7.95 11.65 -2.05
CA LEU A 19 8.41 10.92 -0.87
C LEU A 19 7.24 10.68 0.08
N ASP A 20 6.94 9.41 0.36
CA ASP A 20 6.02 9.04 1.42
C ASP A 20 6.81 8.41 2.58
N ILE A 21 6.89 9.14 3.69
CA ILE A 21 7.70 8.78 4.86
C ILE A 21 6.79 8.23 5.95
N GLY A 22 6.54 6.93 5.86
CA GLY A 22 5.78 6.19 6.86
C GLY A 22 6.62 5.68 8.03
N SER A 23 5.97 5.07 9.00
CA SER A 23 6.60 4.41 10.16
C SER A 23 7.30 3.10 9.80
N VAL A 24 6.82 2.40 8.77
CA VAL A 24 7.31 1.10 8.33
C VAL A 24 8.19 1.23 7.09
N SER A 25 7.82 2.07 6.15
CA SER A 25 8.49 2.23 4.86
C SER A 25 8.70 3.69 4.47
N LEU A 26 9.70 3.90 3.63
CA LEU A 26 9.90 5.08 2.81
C LEU A 26 9.59 4.68 1.36
N ASN A 27 8.62 5.33 0.76
CA ASN A 27 8.34 5.20 -0.66
C ASN A 27 8.89 6.41 -1.39
N THR A 28 9.59 6.19 -2.50
CA THR A 28 10.19 7.26 -3.30
C THR A 28 9.78 7.07 -4.76
N VAL A 29 9.30 8.13 -5.39
CA VAL A 29 8.96 8.15 -6.82
C VAL A 29 9.72 9.26 -7.51
N LEU A 30 10.28 8.97 -8.68
CA LEU A 30 10.88 9.95 -9.59
C LEU A 30 9.95 10.11 -10.79
N LEU A 31 9.57 11.35 -11.10
CA LEU A 31 8.70 11.68 -12.22
C LEU A 31 9.44 12.57 -13.23
N ASP A 32 9.26 12.31 -14.52
CA ASP A 32 9.72 13.20 -15.59
C ASP A 32 8.86 14.46 -15.70
N ASP A 33 9.19 15.33 -16.66
CA ASP A 33 8.48 16.58 -16.92
C ASP A 33 7.03 16.39 -17.41
N ASN A 34 6.68 15.19 -17.87
CA ASN A 34 5.33 14.80 -18.27
C ASN A 34 4.59 14.06 -17.15
N TYR A 35 5.22 13.96 -15.97
CA TYR A 35 4.75 13.20 -14.80
C TYR A 35 4.66 11.70 -15.03
N ASN A 36 5.45 11.14 -15.95
CA ASN A 36 5.61 9.69 -16.05
C ASN A 36 6.57 9.20 -14.96
N ILE A 37 6.30 8.04 -14.41
CA ILE A 37 7.16 7.41 -13.42
C ILE A 37 8.44 6.92 -14.11
N ILE A 38 9.59 7.53 -13.73
CA ILE A 38 10.92 7.10 -14.16
C ILE A 38 11.36 5.89 -13.34
N GLU A 39 11.22 6.01 -12.03
CA GLU A 39 11.57 4.98 -11.05
C GLU A 39 10.71 5.13 -9.79
N ASP A 40 10.50 4.01 -9.11
CA ASP A 40 9.96 3.98 -7.77
C ASP A 40 10.75 3.02 -6.87
N TYR A 41 10.71 3.30 -5.57
CA TYR A 41 11.44 2.54 -4.56
C TYR A 41 10.57 2.35 -3.33
N TYR A 42 10.68 1.18 -2.73
CA TYR A 42 10.09 0.82 -1.46
C TYR A 42 11.19 0.36 -0.50
N ASP A 43 11.46 1.14 0.54
CA ASP A 43 12.52 0.87 1.51
C ASP A 43 11.93 0.68 2.91
N TYR A 44 12.28 -0.42 3.58
CA TYR A 44 11.94 -0.58 4.99
C TYR A 44 12.79 0.35 5.87
N VAL A 45 12.13 1.15 6.72
CA VAL A 45 12.83 2.15 7.56
C VAL A 45 13.44 1.58 8.83
N HIS A 46 13.00 0.41 9.29
CA HIS A 46 13.50 -0.25 10.51
C HIS A 46 13.63 0.70 11.72
N GLY A 47 12.63 1.60 11.89
CA GLY A 47 12.62 2.60 12.95
C GLY A 47 13.58 3.79 12.74
N LYS A 48 14.20 3.93 11.56
CA LYS A 48 15.16 4.99 11.24
C LYS A 48 14.82 5.70 9.93
N PRO A 49 13.64 6.33 9.82
CA PRO A 49 13.14 6.87 8.55
C PRO A 49 14.05 7.94 7.94
N PHE A 50 14.66 8.82 8.76
CA PHE A 50 15.53 9.87 8.25
C PHE A 50 16.88 9.36 7.75
N ASN A 51 17.40 8.27 8.34
CA ASN A 51 18.61 7.64 7.81
C ASN A 51 18.32 7.04 6.44
N MET A 52 17.18 6.33 6.31
CA MET A 52 16.74 5.77 5.04
C MET A 52 16.49 6.85 3.99
N LEU A 53 15.87 7.99 4.38
CA LEU A 53 15.69 9.15 3.51
C LEU A 53 17.03 9.68 2.97
N TYR A 54 18.03 9.85 3.86
CA TYR A 54 19.36 10.28 3.47
C TYR A 54 20.03 9.31 2.50
N ASP A 55 19.99 8.01 2.80
CA ASP A 55 20.59 6.98 1.96
C ASP A 55 19.91 6.90 0.59
N ARG A 56 18.58 6.97 0.54
CA ARG A 56 17.81 6.94 -0.71
C ARG A 56 18.10 8.16 -1.57
N LEU A 57 18.01 9.37 -1.02
CA LEU A 57 18.30 10.60 -1.75
C LEU A 57 19.76 10.63 -2.24
N SER A 58 20.70 10.20 -1.41
CA SER A 58 22.12 10.09 -1.80
C SER A 58 22.31 9.13 -2.97
N SER A 59 21.59 7.99 -2.98
CA SER A 59 21.61 7.03 -4.08
C SER A 59 21.05 7.61 -5.37
N VAL A 60 19.92 8.32 -5.28
CA VAL A 60 19.28 8.99 -6.44
C VAL A 60 20.21 10.05 -7.02
N LEU A 61 20.79 10.92 -6.18
CA LEU A 61 21.72 11.97 -6.64
C LEU A 61 23.00 11.40 -7.27
N LYS A 62 23.52 10.29 -6.77
CA LYS A 62 24.66 9.60 -7.40
C LYS A 62 24.30 8.98 -8.75
N LYS A 63 23.07 8.48 -8.91
CA LYS A 63 22.60 7.89 -10.16
C LYS A 63 22.35 8.94 -11.24
N TYR A 64 21.91 10.13 -10.83
CA TYR A 64 21.55 11.24 -11.72
C TYR A 64 22.32 12.53 -11.38
N PRO A 65 23.68 12.52 -11.47
CA PRO A 65 24.51 13.61 -10.94
C PRO A 65 24.36 14.95 -11.67
N SER A 66 23.92 14.90 -12.93
CA SER A 66 23.72 16.10 -13.77
C SER A 66 22.26 16.52 -13.90
N ALA A 67 21.33 15.78 -13.28
CA ALA A 67 19.91 16.08 -13.39
C ALA A 67 19.52 17.23 -12.46
N THR A 68 18.56 18.04 -12.91
CA THR A 68 17.96 19.11 -12.09
C THR A 68 16.74 18.59 -11.38
N ILE A 69 16.70 18.71 -10.05
CA ILE A 69 15.49 18.45 -9.26
C ILE A 69 14.59 19.68 -9.35
N LYS A 70 13.44 19.55 -10.02
CA LYS A 70 12.49 20.65 -10.20
C LYS A 70 11.59 20.89 -9.00
N GLY A 71 11.34 19.85 -8.21
CA GLY A 71 10.53 19.94 -7.01
C GLY A 71 10.55 18.65 -6.21
N ILE A 72 10.28 18.80 -4.91
CA ILE A 72 10.16 17.68 -3.97
C ILE A 72 8.85 17.84 -3.22
N ALA A 73 7.98 16.82 -3.28
CA ALA A 73 6.79 16.73 -2.46
C ALA A 73 6.92 15.60 -1.45
N LEU A 74 6.40 15.80 -0.25
CA LEU A 74 6.49 14.85 0.84
C LEU A 74 5.15 14.62 1.49
N THR A 75 4.91 13.37 1.87
CA THR A 75 3.73 12.95 2.61
C THR A 75 4.08 11.94 3.71
N GLY A 76 3.08 11.38 4.36
CA GLY A 76 3.24 10.42 5.45
C GLY A 76 3.59 11.07 6.79
N THR A 77 3.69 10.23 7.83
CA THR A 77 3.89 10.64 9.23
C THR A 77 5.16 11.48 9.43
N GLY A 78 6.25 11.14 8.74
CA GLY A 78 7.52 11.87 8.77
C GLY A 78 7.61 13.04 7.79
N GLY A 79 6.67 13.13 6.84
CA GLY A 79 6.75 14.04 5.69
C GLY A 79 6.84 15.52 6.06
N LYS A 80 6.04 15.97 7.03
CA LYS A 80 6.05 17.38 7.45
C LYS A 80 7.40 17.83 8.03
N LEU A 81 8.02 16.99 8.85
CA LEU A 81 9.33 17.28 9.43
C LEU A 81 10.41 17.27 8.34
N ALA A 82 10.39 16.25 7.49
CA ALA A 82 11.35 16.13 6.38
C ALA A 82 11.23 17.30 5.39
N ALA A 83 10.01 17.75 5.06
CA ALA A 83 9.80 18.91 4.18
C ALA A 83 10.52 20.17 4.71
N GLY A 84 10.46 20.42 6.03
CA GLY A 84 11.20 21.52 6.66
C GLY A 84 12.73 21.36 6.61
N LEU A 85 13.23 20.13 6.58
CA LEU A 85 14.67 19.84 6.55
C LEU A 85 15.28 19.95 5.15
N ILE A 86 14.57 19.50 4.12
CA ILE A 86 15.10 19.42 2.75
C ILE A 86 14.53 20.48 1.80
N GLY A 87 13.62 21.33 2.27
CA GLY A 87 13.03 22.41 1.44
C GLY A 87 11.94 21.93 0.49
N GLY A 88 11.28 20.81 0.78
CA GLY A 88 10.17 20.27 0.00
C GLY A 88 8.80 20.81 0.42
N VAL A 89 7.77 20.43 -0.32
CA VAL A 89 6.35 20.75 -0.03
C VAL A 89 5.69 19.57 0.66
N PHE A 90 5.08 19.80 1.82
CA PHE A 90 4.28 18.76 2.48
C PHE A 90 2.87 18.72 1.88
N VAL A 91 2.42 17.52 1.54
CA VAL A 91 1.07 17.23 1.04
C VAL A 91 0.41 16.23 1.99
N ASN A 92 -0.87 16.42 2.29
CA ASN A 92 -1.63 15.44 3.07
C ASN A 92 -1.74 14.12 2.29
N GLU A 93 -1.57 12.99 2.98
CA GLU A 93 -1.50 11.67 2.33
C GLU A 93 -2.81 11.25 1.64
N ILE A 94 -3.98 11.67 2.15
CA ILE A 94 -5.26 11.42 1.48
C ILE A 94 -5.32 12.18 0.14
N ILE A 95 -4.84 13.41 0.14
CA ILE A 95 -4.78 14.23 -1.08
C ILE A 95 -3.78 13.62 -2.07
N ALA A 96 -2.58 13.22 -1.61
CA ALA A 96 -1.57 12.59 -2.45
C ALA A 96 -2.11 11.31 -3.10
N GLN A 97 -2.68 10.40 -2.30
CA GLN A 97 -3.30 9.16 -2.79
C GLN A 97 -4.44 9.41 -3.78
N ALA A 98 -5.34 10.34 -3.46
CA ALA A 98 -6.48 10.66 -4.33
C ALA A 98 -6.02 11.29 -5.64
N THR A 99 -5.01 12.15 -5.62
CA THR A 99 -4.46 12.81 -6.80
C THR A 99 -3.82 11.80 -7.74
N SER A 100 -2.94 10.93 -7.23
CA SER A 100 -2.29 9.92 -8.06
C SER A 100 -3.29 8.89 -8.60
N ALA A 101 -4.23 8.42 -7.75
CA ALA A 101 -5.28 7.52 -8.17
C ALA A 101 -6.18 8.13 -9.26
N GLY A 102 -6.63 9.37 -9.07
CA GLY A 102 -7.47 10.07 -10.01
C GLY A 102 -6.80 10.36 -11.37
N ARG A 103 -5.47 10.57 -11.36
CA ARG A 103 -4.68 10.81 -12.56
C ARG A 103 -4.36 9.52 -13.32
N LEU A 104 -3.88 8.51 -12.62
CA LEU A 104 -3.42 7.26 -13.24
C LEU A 104 -4.57 6.30 -13.57
N TYR A 105 -5.67 6.39 -12.83
CA TYR A 105 -6.86 5.54 -12.97
C TYR A 105 -8.15 6.37 -12.92
N PRO A 106 -8.43 7.19 -13.94
CA PRO A 106 -9.54 8.16 -13.93
C PRO A 106 -10.93 7.51 -13.82
N ASP A 107 -11.04 6.24 -14.16
CA ASP A 107 -12.27 5.46 -14.01
C ASP A 107 -12.46 4.86 -12.62
N ALA A 108 -11.45 4.89 -11.76
CA ALA A 108 -11.58 4.41 -10.38
C ALA A 108 -12.62 5.23 -9.61
N ARG A 109 -13.35 4.56 -8.73
CA ARG A 109 -14.37 5.18 -7.88
C ARG A 109 -14.10 4.98 -6.40
N THR A 110 -13.31 3.99 -6.06
CA THR A 110 -12.89 3.70 -4.69
C THR A 110 -11.43 3.34 -4.67
N VAL A 111 -10.68 3.87 -3.69
CA VAL A 111 -9.34 3.40 -3.37
C VAL A 111 -9.40 2.75 -1.99
N ILE A 112 -8.96 1.50 -1.90
CA ILE A 112 -8.64 0.82 -0.65
C ILE A 112 -7.13 0.89 -0.50
N GLU A 113 -6.65 1.61 0.49
CA GLU A 113 -5.22 1.67 0.81
C GLU A 113 -5.00 1.01 2.16
N ILE A 114 -4.06 0.04 2.20
CA ILE A 114 -3.65 -0.59 3.45
C ILE A 114 -2.14 -0.50 3.57
N GLY A 115 -1.75 0.38 4.48
CA GLY A 115 -0.37 0.58 4.90
C GLY A 115 0.05 -0.38 6.01
N GLY A 116 1.23 -0.09 6.60
CA GLY A 116 1.74 -0.85 7.74
C GLY A 116 0.94 -0.62 9.02
N GLU A 117 0.54 0.61 9.32
CA GLU A 117 -0.09 1.00 10.59
C GLU A 117 -1.48 1.64 10.44
N ASP A 118 -1.90 1.94 9.25
CA ASP A 118 -3.21 2.52 8.95
C ASP A 118 -3.90 1.83 7.77
N SER A 119 -5.15 2.17 7.54
CA SER A 119 -5.91 1.76 6.37
C SER A 119 -6.95 2.83 6.02
N LYS A 120 -7.15 3.05 4.73
CA LYS A 120 -7.98 4.13 4.21
C LYS A 120 -8.93 3.62 3.14
N LEU A 121 -10.12 4.18 3.13
CA LEU A 121 -11.09 4.09 2.05
C LEU A 121 -11.26 5.49 1.48
N ILE A 122 -10.94 5.68 0.21
CA ILE A 122 -11.06 6.96 -0.47
C ILE A 122 -12.11 6.82 -1.56
N THR A 123 -13.08 7.72 -1.59
CA THR A 123 -14.13 7.77 -2.63
C THR A 123 -13.75 8.82 -3.67
N LEU A 124 -13.77 8.42 -4.92
CA LEU A 124 -13.47 9.27 -6.06
C LEU A 124 -14.71 9.45 -6.94
N GLU A 125 -14.80 10.62 -7.59
CA GLU A 125 -15.75 10.90 -8.64
C GLU A 125 -15.05 11.44 -9.88
N LYS A 126 -15.60 11.17 -11.07
CA LYS A 126 -15.10 11.76 -12.30
C LYS A 126 -15.25 13.27 -12.22
N ASN A 127 -14.17 14.01 -12.52
CA ASN A 127 -14.25 15.44 -12.64
C ASN A 127 -14.89 15.79 -13.98
N PRO A 128 -15.98 16.56 -14.03
CA PRO A 128 -16.58 16.95 -15.30
C PRO A 128 -15.75 17.97 -16.10
N GLU A 129 -14.76 18.61 -15.46
CA GLU A 129 -13.96 19.69 -16.07
C GLU A 129 -12.63 19.17 -16.64
N ASP A 130 -12.19 17.98 -16.26
CA ASP A 130 -10.98 17.34 -16.75
C ASP A 130 -11.10 15.80 -16.74
N ASP A 131 -10.14 15.12 -17.33
CA ASP A 131 -10.15 13.64 -17.42
C ASP A 131 -9.71 12.92 -16.12
N HIS A 132 -9.49 13.65 -15.04
CA HIS A 132 -9.05 13.06 -13.78
C HIS A 132 -10.21 12.83 -12.81
N ALA A 133 -10.12 11.80 -11.98
CA ALA A 133 -11.04 11.66 -10.86
C ALA A 133 -10.59 12.53 -9.68
N ARG A 134 -11.56 13.04 -8.91
CA ARG A 134 -11.34 13.88 -7.73
C ARG A 134 -11.80 13.21 -6.46
N LEU A 135 -11.15 13.57 -5.34
CA LEU A 135 -11.57 13.19 -3.99
C LEU A 135 -12.94 13.77 -3.65
N VAL A 136 -13.82 12.91 -3.15
CA VAL A 136 -15.15 13.30 -2.63
C VAL A 136 -15.24 13.07 -1.13
N ASP A 137 -14.76 11.91 -0.67
CA ASP A 137 -14.92 11.50 0.72
C ASP A 137 -13.84 10.47 1.09
N PHE A 138 -13.56 10.33 2.37
CA PHE A 138 -12.65 9.31 2.86
C PHE A 138 -13.01 8.85 4.28
N GLU A 139 -12.60 7.64 4.61
CA GLU A 139 -12.59 7.08 5.95
C GLU A 139 -11.23 6.45 6.24
N MET A 140 -10.80 6.47 7.49
CA MET A 140 -9.53 5.84 7.84
C MET A 140 -9.56 5.18 9.23
N ASN A 141 -8.73 4.16 9.38
CA ASN A 141 -8.37 3.57 10.65
C ASN A 141 -6.88 3.79 10.90
N SER A 142 -6.56 4.63 11.86
CA SER A 142 -5.20 4.94 12.31
C SER A 142 -4.93 4.53 13.77
N ILE A 143 -5.91 3.91 14.43
CA ILE A 143 -5.83 3.64 15.88
C ILE A 143 -5.60 2.15 16.17
N CYS A 144 -6.15 1.26 15.33
CA CYS A 144 -6.15 -0.17 15.60
C CYS A 144 -5.36 -0.94 14.53
N ALA A 145 -4.27 -1.58 14.96
CA ALA A 145 -3.44 -2.43 14.10
C ALA A 145 -4.19 -3.60 13.44
N ALA A 146 -5.33 -4.03 13.98
CA ALA A 146 -6.09 -5.19 13.48
C ALA A 146 -6.61 -5.02 12.02
N GLY A 147 -6.70 -3.79 11.53
CA GLY A 147 -7.11 -3.48 10.15
C GLY A 147 -5.96 -3.11 9.21
N THR A 148 -4.72 -3.39 9.55
CA THR A 148 -3.52 -2.88 8.88
C THR A 148 -2.50 -3.99 8.59
N GLY A 149 -1.45 -3.68 7.85
CA GLY A 149 -0.36 -4.62 7.53
C GLY A 149 0.31 -5.20 8.76
N SER A 150 0.47 -4.41 9.83
CA SER A 150 1.06 -4.86 11.11
C SER A 150 0.30 -6.03 11.74
N PHE A 151 -1.01 -6.15 11.49
CA PHE A 151 -1.77 -7.32 11.92
C PHE A 151 -1.24 -8.60 11.26
N LEU A 152 -1.08 -8.59 9.95
CA LEU A 152 -0.56 -9.74 9.21
C LEU A 152 0.89 -10.06 9.60
N ASP A 153 1.73 -9.03 9.71
CA ASP A 153 3.14 -9.19 10.11
C ASP A 153 3.26 -9.87 11.47
N GLN A 154 2.47 -9.45 12.45
CA GLN A 154 2.48 -10.06 13.77
C GLN A 154 2.04 -11.53 13.75
N GLN A 155 1.00 -11.86 12.97
CA GLN A 155 0.53 -13.23 12.88
C GLN A 155 1.51 -14.09 12.08
N ALA A 156 2.06 -13.60 10.98
CA ALA A 156 3.06 -14.28 10.16
C ALA A 156 4.31 -14.66 10.98
N LYS A 157 4.83 -13.72 11.80
CA LYS A 157 5.94 -13.98 12.72
C LYS A 157 5.62 -15.07 13.74
N ARG A 158 4.40 -15.13 14.26
CA ARG A 158 3.98 -16.15 15.26
C ARG A 158 3.91 -17.56 14.68
N ILE A 159 3.57 -17.70 13.41
CA ILE A 159 3.52 -18.99 12.72
C ILE A 159 4.79 -19.27 11.91
N ASN A 160 5.79 -18.40 12.03
CA ASN A 160 7.08 -18.47 11.33
C ASN A 160 6.95 -18.63 9.81
N VAL A 161 6.06 -17.82 9.20
CA VAL A 161 5.86 -17.75 7.74
C VAL A 161 6.33 -16.39 7.25
N PRO A 162 7.31 -16.32 6.31
CA PRO A 162 7.76 -15.05 5.73
C PRO A 162 6.62 -14.33 5.00
N ILE A 163 6.28 -13.12 5.47
CA ILE A 163 5.14 -12.36 4.95
C ILE A 163 5.31 -11.98 3.47
N GLU A 164 6.53 -11.63 3.08
CA GLU A 164 6.84 -11.11 1.73
C GLU A 164 6.94 -12.21 0.67
N LYS A 165 7.27 -13.43 1.05
CA LYS A 165 7.64 -14.49 0.09
C LYS A 165 6.61 -15.63 0.02
N GLU A 166 6.11 -16.06 1.15
CA GLU A 166 5.37 -17.32 1.24
C GLU A 166 3.91 -17.14 1.68
N PHE A 167 3.62 -16.11 2.47
CA PHE A 167 2.32 -15.95 3.11
C PHE A 167 1.17 -15.84 2.08
N GLY A 168 1.33 -15.01 1.07
CA GLY A 168 0.31 -14.82 0.03
C GLY A 168 0.11 -16.09 -0.81
N GLU A 169 1.20 -16.73 -1.24
CA GLU A 169 1.12 -17.97 -2.02
C GLU A 169 0.51 -19.13 -1.21
N MET A 170 0.82 -19.18 0.09
CA MET A 170 0.23 -20.16 0.99
C MET A 170 -1.27 -19.93 1.14
N ALA A 171 -1.72 -18.68 1.30
CA ALA A 171 -3.14 -18.35 1.35
C ALA A 171 -3.91 -18.78 0.09
N MET A 172 -3.26 -18.73 -1.09
CA MET A 172 -3.88 -19.15 -2.35
C MET A 172 -4.11 -20.66 -2.43
N LYS A 173 -3.40 -21.49 -1.67
CA LYS A 173 -3.59 -22.96 -1.61
C LYS A 173 -4.78 -23.38 -0.77
N SER A 174 -5.35 -22.47 0.00
CA SER A 174 -6.49 -22.76 0.89
C SER A 174 -7.78 -22.98 0.11
N VAL A 175 -8.51 -24.03 0.47
CA VAL A 175 -9.85 -24.31 -0.03
C VAL A 175 -10.93 -24.13 1.04
N ASN A 176 -10.55 -24.13 2.32
CA ASN A 176 -11.49 -24.01 3.44
C ASN A 176 -10.89 -23.11 4.55
N PRO A 177 -10.78 -21.78 4.31
CA PRO A 177 -10.21 -20.87 5.28
C PRO A 177 -11.09 -20.79 6.54
N PRO A 178 -10.53 -21.05 7.75
CA PRO A 178 -11.27 -20.96 8.98
C PRO A 178 -11.67 -19.53 9.30
N ARG A 179 -12.73 -19.37 10.09
CA ARG A 179 -13.16 -18.07 10.55
C ARG A 179 -12.29 -17.61 11.74
N ILE A 180 -11.38 -16.70 11.49
CA ILE A 180 -10.51 -16.08 12.50
C ILE A 180 -11.05 -14.68 12.84
N ALA A 181 -10.96 -14.27 14.12
CA ALA A 181 -11.34 -12.93 14.57
C ALA A 181 -10.46 -11.86 13.90
N GLY A 182 -11.10 -10.84 13.31
CA GLY A 182 -10.41 -9.74 12.62
C GLY A 182 -10.34 -8.43 13.40
N ARG A 183 -11.16 -8.25 14.46
CA ARG A 183 -11.26 -6.98 15.18
C ARG A 183 -10.18 -6.74 16.23
N CYS A 184 -9.54 -7.80 16.67
CA CYS A 184 -8.52 -7.71 17.73
C CYS A 184 -7.44 -8.77 17.49
N SER A 185 -6.18 -8.33 17.43
CA SER A 185 -5.04 -9.22 17.22
C SER A 185 -4.85 -10.27 18.33
N VAL A 186 -5.34 -9.98 19.54
CA VAL A 186 -5.31 -10.94 20.66
C VAL A 186 -6.28 -12.09 20.41
N PHE A 187 -7.51 -11.80 19.99
CA PHE A 187 -8.48 -12.84 19.66
C PHE A 187 -8.06 -13.61 18.40
N ALA A 188 -7.54 -12.91 17.38
CA ALA A 188 -6.97 -13.60 16.22
C ALA A 188 -5.88 -14.61 16.59
N LYS A 189 -4.99 -14.25 17.54
CA LYS A 189 -3.98 -15.17 18.07
C LYS A 189 -4.61 -16.38 18.75
N SER A 190 -5.62 -16.19 19.57
CA SER A 190 -6.30 -17.29 20.27
C SER A 190 -6.98 -18.25 19.28
N ASP A 191 -7.68 -17.71 18.28
CA ASP A 191 -8.32 -18.51 17.23
C ASP A 191 -7.27 -19.28 16.41
N MET A 192 -6.17 -18.62 16.06
CA MET A 192 -5.07 -19.24 15.34
C MET A 192 -4.46 -20.42 16.10
N ILE A 193 -4.22 -20.26 17.43
CA ILE A 193 -3.73 -21.34 18.29
C ILE A 193 -4.76 -22.48 18.36
N HIS A 194 -6.03 -22.16 18.50
CA HIS A 194 -7.10 -23.16 18.51
C HIS A 194 -7.10 -23.98 17.21
N HIS A 195 -7.01 -23.32 16.05
CA HIS A 195 -6.95 -24.02 14.77
C HIS A 195 -5.69 -24.89 14.61
N GLN A 196 -4.54 -24.43 15.15
CA GLN A 196 -3.32 -25.27 15.19
C GLN A 196 -3.53 -26.52 16.05
N GLN A 197 -4.20 -26.41 17.21
CA GLN A 197 -4.52 -27.56 18.07
C GLN A 197 -5.48 -28.55 17.38
N LEU A 198 -6.37 -28.05 16.54
CA LEU A 198 -7.27 -28.88 15.68
C LEU A 198 -6.56 -29.48 14.46
N ALA A 199 -5.24 -29.30 14.34
CA ALA A 199 -4.46 -29.69 13.17
C ALA A 199 -4.99 -29.13 11.83
N THR A 200 -5.62 -27.94 11.86
CA THR A 200 -6.04 -27.24 10.64
C THR A 200 -4.82 -26.97 9.78
N PRO A 201 -4.84 -27.24 8.48
CA PRO A 201 -3.71 -26.98 7.59
C PRO A 201 -3.24 -25.53 7.67
N LEU A 202 -1.91 -25.32 7.70
CA LEU A 202 -1.34 -23.99 7.87
C LEU A 202 -1.78 -22.99 6.79
N HIS A 203 -1.90 -23.45 5.54
CA HIS A 203 -2.38 -22.63 4.43
C HIS A 203 -3.83 -22.15 4.63
N ASP A 204 -4.70 -22.94 5.30
CA ASP A 204 -6.05 -22.53 5.63
C ASP A 204 -6.06 -21.47 6.73
N ILE A 205 -5.20 -21.62 7.76
CA ILE A 205 -5.03 -20.61 8.82
C ILE A 205 -4.56 -19.30 8.22
N VAL A 206 -3.55 -19.33 7.34
CA VAL A 206 -3.01 -18.15 6.66
C VAL A 206 -4.09 -17.44 5.82
N ALA A 207 -4.86 -18.18 5.05
CA ALA A 207 -6.00 -17.62 4.31
C ALA A 207 -7.05 -17.03 5.27
N GLY A 208 -7.37 -17.74 6.36
CA GLY A 208 -8.29 -17.25 7.40
C GLY A 208 -7.89 -15.89 7.97
N LEU A 209 -6.57 -15.63 8.14
CA LEU A 209 -6.03 -14.34 8.56
C LEU A 209 -6.22 -13.25 7.50
N CYS A 210 -6.00 -13.54 6.22
CA CYS A 210 -6.29 -12.60 5.12
C CYS A 210 -7.78 -12.22 5.10
N PHE A 211 -8.65 -13.21 5.18
CA PHE A 211 -10.11 -12.97 5.25
C PHE A 211 -10.52 -12.22 6.51
N ALA A 212 -9.85 -12.44 7.64
CA ALA A 212 -10.11 -11.71 8.89
C ALA A 212 -9.82 -10.21 8.72
N LEU A 213 -8.70 -9.84 8.08
CA LEU A 213 -8.36 -8.45 7.80
C LEU A 213 -9.35 -7.81 6.82
N ALA A 214 -9.68 -8.47 5.71
CA ALA A 214 -10.63 -7.94 4.73
C ALA A 214 -12.03 -7.73 5.33
N ARG A 215 -12.52 -8.67 6.17
CA ARG A 215 -13.78 -8.51 6.91
C ARG A 215 -13.72 -7.39 7.94
N ASN A 216 -12.57 -7.22 8.62
CA ASN A 216 -12.38 -6.11 9.54
C ASN A 216 -12.49 -4.78 8.80
N PHE A 217 -11.74 -4.60 7.72
CA PHE A 217 -11.82 -3.41 6.89
C PHE A 217 -13.26 -3.09 6.46
N ARG A 218 -13.98 -4.09 5.91
CA ARG A 218 -15.39 -3.92 5.49
C ARG A 218 -16.32 -3.51 6.64
N SER A 219 -16.08 -4.01 7.85
CA SER A 219 -16.94 -3.75 9.01
C SER A 219 -16.58 -2.53 9.83
N THR A 220 -15.39 -1.95 9.66
CA THR A 220 -14.90 -0.80 10.42
C THR A 220 -14.73 0.41 9.51
N VAL A 221 -13.81 0.37 8.57
CA VAL A 221 -13.48 1.50 7.68
C VAL A 221 -14.57 1.72 6.64
N ALA A 222 -15.05 0.66 6.00
CA ALA A 222 -16.07 0.75 4.96
C ALA A 222 -17.52 0.54 5.49
N ARG A 223 -17.73 0.62 6.80
CA ARG A 223 -19.00 0.24 7.46
C ARG A 223 -20.22 0.94 6.90
N SER A 224 -20.14 2.25 6.70
CA SER A 224 -21.26 3.11 6.27
C SER A 224 -21.12 3.60 4.83
N LYS A 225 -20.12 3.13 4.11
CA LYS A 225 -19.82 3.58 2.75
C LYS A 225 -20.18 2.52 1.73
N GLU A 226 -20.71 2.99 0.61
CA GLU A 226 -20.81 2.20 -0.61
C GLU A 226 -19.44 2.07 -1.27
N ILE A 227 -19.04 0.85 -1.60
CA ILE A 227 -17.83 0.60 -2.37
C ILE A 227 -18.20 0.64 -3.85
N LYS A 228 -17.97 1.79 -4.48
CA LYS A 228 -18.23 1.99 -5.90
C LYS A 228 -17.10 1.39 -6.73
N LYS A 229 -17.45 0.75 -7.84
CA LYS A 229 -16.50 0.09 -8.76
C LYS A 229 -16.13 1.00 -9.93
N PRO A 230 -14.95 0.88 -10.52
CA PRO A 230 -13.80 0.03 -10.14
C PRO A 230 -13.13 0.44 -8.84
N VAL A 231 -12.55 -0.55 -8.14
CA VAL A 231 -11.83 -0.38 -6.88
C VAL A 231 -10.33 -0.50 -7.13
N LEU A 232 -9.54 0.47 -6.71
CA LEU A 232 -8.09 0.33 -6.62
C LEU A 232 -7.72 -0.23 -5.25
N PHE A 233 -6.83 -1.23 -5.22
CA PHE A 233 -6.23 -1.71 -3.99
C PHE A 233 -4.74 -1.39 -3.97
N SER A 234 -4.33 -0.50 -3.07
CA SER A 234 -2.99 0.07 -2.95
C SER A 234 -2.41 -0.09 -1.54
N GLY A 235 -1.21 0.44 -1.32
CA GLY A 235 -0.43 0.24 -0.11
C GLY A 235 0.42 -1.03 -0.17
N GLY A 236 1.31 -1.22 0.81
CA GLY A 236 2.21 -2.38 0.87
C GLY A 236 1.50 -3.73 0.93
N VAL A 237 0.31 -3.77 1.54
CA VAL A 237 -0.49 -5.00 1.67
C VAL A 237 -1.07 -5.49 0.34
N ALA A 238 -1.20 -4.61 -0.66
CA ALA A 238 -1.68 -4.98 -1.99
C ALA A 238 -0.74 -5.91 -2.77
N ALA A 239 0.55 -5.99 -2.37
CA ALA A 239 1.50 -6.98 -2.88
C ALA A 239 1.11 -8.43 -2.52
N ASN A 240 0.31 -8.64 -1.49
CA ASN A 240 -0.05 -9.96 -1.01
C ASN A 240 -1.25 -10.52 -1.78
N ILE A 241 -1.02 -11.52 -2.64
CA ILE A 241 -2.06 -12.13 -3.46
C ILE A 241 -3.19 -12.80 -2.65
N GLY A 242 -2.89 -13.29 -1.44
CA GLY A 242 -3.92 -13.81 -0.51
C GLY A 242 -4.86 -12.70 -0.03
N MET A 243 -4.35 -11.48 0.16
CA MET A 243 -5.18 -10.31 0.48
C MET A 243 -6.02 -9.86 -0.72
N VAL A 244 -5.44 -9.87 -1.93
CA VAL A 244 -6.19 -9.59 -3.16
C VAL A 244 -7.37 -10.54 -3.30
N ARG A 245 -7.14 -11.86 -3.10
CA ARG A 245 -8.20 -12.87 -3.06
C ARG A 245 -9.24 -12.54 -1.99
N ALA A 246 -8.80 -12.28 -0.76
CA ALA A 246 -9.72 -12.01 0.34
C ALA A 246 -10.61 -10.79 0.10
N PHE A 247 -10.07 -9.70 -0.47
CA PHE A 247 -10.86 -8.53 -0.84
C PHE A 247 -11.83 -8.81 -1.97
N ARG A 248 -11.42 -9.55 -3.01
CA ARG A 248 -12.33 -9.97 -4.10
C ARG A 248 -13.54 -10.72 -3.55
N GLU A 249 -13.31 -11.69 -2.69
CA GLU A 249 -14.39 -12.52 -2.15
C GLU A 249 -15.26 -11.76 -1.13
N VAL A 250 -14.65 -10.99 -0.20
CA VAL A 250 -15.38 -10.25 0.86
C VAL A 250 -16.22 -9.11 0.30
N LEU A 251 -15.78 -8.49 -0.79
CA LEU A 251 -16.45 -7.35 -1.41
C LEU A 251 -17.23 -7.71 -2.68
N ASP A 252 -17.28 -8.99 -3.04
CA ASP A 252 -17.91 -9.50 -4.28
C ASP A 252 -17.44 -8.74 -5.53
N LEU A 253 -16.12 -8.64 -5.70
CA LEU A 253 -15.49 -7.98 -6.83
C LEU A 253 -15.06 -8.99 -7.88
N LYS A 254 -15.45 -8.77 -9.14
CA LYS A 254 -15.19 -9.70 -10.27
C LYS A 254 -14.21 -9.07 -11.28
N GLY A 255 -13.38 -9.93 -11.86
CA GLY A 255 -12.52 -9.56 -12.97
C GLY A 255 -11.71 -8.29 -12.71
N ASP A 256 -11.96 -7.27 -13.52
CA ASP A 256 -11.34 -5.95 -13.51
C ASP A 256 -11.96 -4.94 -12.52
N GLU A 257 -12.97 -5.35 -11.77
CA GLU A 257 -13.57 -4.50 -10.73
C GLU A 257 -12.61 -4.23 -9.55
N LEU A 258 -11.60 -5.08 -9.35
CA LEU A 258 -10.49 -4.83 -8.42
C LEU A 258 -9.17 -4.72 -9.20
N ILE A 259 -8.60 -3.53 -9.21
CA ILE A 259 -7.37 -3.19 -9.89
C ILE A 259 -6.24 -3.08 -8.86
N ILE A 260 -5.12 -3.75 -9.12
CA ILE A 260 -3.90 -3.60 -8.34
C ILE A 260 -2.94 -2.75 -9.18
N PRO A 261 -2.65 -1.50 -8.80
CA PRO A 261 -1.69 -0.66 -9.51
C PRO A 261 -0.30 -1.30 -9.59
N ALA A 262 0.41 -1.09 -10.69
CA ALA A 262 1.80 -1.56 -10.83
C ALA A 262 2.69 -0.98 -9.71
N HIS A 263 2.44 0.29 -9.33
CA HIS A 263 3.15 1.03 -8.28
C HIS A 263 2.31 1.14 -7.01
N HIS A 264 1.58 0.07 -6.64
CA HIS A 264 0.61 0.09 -5.55
C HIS A 264 1.16 0.57 -4.20
N ALA A 265 2.43 0.32 -3.90
CA ALA A 265 3.06 0.71 -2.64
C ALA A 265 3.44 2.20 -2.60
N SER A 266 3.75 2.79 -3.77
CA SER A 266 4.25 4.16 -3.90
C SER A 266 3.21 5.15 -4.47
N MET A 267 1.94 4.76 -4.53
CA MET A 267 0.85 5.62 -5.01
C MET A 267 0.70 6.93 -4.23
N GLY A 268 1.12 6.96 -2.97
CA GLY A 268 1.06 8.17 -2.12
C GLY A 268 2.27 9.08 -2.24
N ALA A 269 3.34 8.59 -2.83
CA ALA A 269 4.61 9.32 -2.94
C ALA A 269 4.68 10.35 -4.06
#